data_445269769a24e977570660aaca82c17c
#
_entry.id   445269769a24e977570660aaca82c17c
#
_cell.length_a   1.000
_cell.length_b   1.000
_cell.length_c   1.000
_cell.angle_alpha   90.00
_cell.angle_beta   90.00
_cell.angle_gamma   90.00
#
_symmetry.space_group_name_H-M   'P 1'
#
loop_
_entity.id
_entity.type
_entity.pdbx_description
1 polymer ?
#
loop_
_entity_poly.entity_id
_entity_poly.type
_entity_poly.pdbx_seq_one_letter_code
_entity_poly.pdbx_strand_id
1 'polypeptide(L)'
;MSELPLSVGTMHFTGIGGIGMSGIAEILFELGYAVQGSDMSDNANVRRLRDKGIPIVTGQTAKNIDNAALVVISTAIKPDNPEVVAA
;
A
#
# COMPACT_ATOMS: atom_id res chain seq x y z
N MET A 1 14.12 11.17 -16.18
CA MET A 1 13.47 11.04 -14.90
C MET A 1 14.15 9.95 -14.09
N SER A 2 14.38 10.23 -12.83
CA SER A 2 14.95 9.23 -11.95
C SER A 2 13.83 8.35 -11.44
N GLU A 3 13.85 7.10 -11.77
CA GLU A 3 12.81 6.16 -11.35
C GLU A 3 13.36 5.18 -10.34
N LEU A 4 12.45 4.67 -9.53
CA LEU A 4 12.73 3.52 -8.70
C LEU A 4 12.92 2.31 -9.61
N PRO A 5 13.96 1.50 -9.41
CA PRO A 5 14.10 0.25 -10.15
C PRO A 5 12.91 -0.66 -9.87
N LEU A 6 12.45 -1.38 -10.88
CA LEU A 6 11.37 -2.36 -10.68
C LEU A 6 11.76 -3.45 -9.69
N SER A 7 13.04 -3.63 -9.47
CA SER A 7 13.57 -4.63 -8.53
C SER A 7 13.63 -4.13 -7.08
N VAL A 8 13.04 -2.98 -6.78
CA VAL A 8 13.11 -2.41 -5.43
C VAL A 8 12.46 -3.31 -4.39
N GLY A 9 11.58 -4.22 -4.81
CA GLY A 9 10.86 -5.10 -3.92
C GLY A 9 9.42 -4.67 -3.74
N THR A 10 8.73 -5.31 -2.82
CA THR A 10 7.32 -5.07 -2.61
C THR A 10 7.10 -3.76 -1.86
N MET A 11 6.21 -2.93 -2.39
CA MET A 11 5.78 -1.69 -1.75
C MET A 11 4.45 -1.90 -1.05
N HIS A 12 4.41 -1.62 0.25
CA HIS A 12 3.19 -1.74 1.03
C HIS A 12 2.60 -0.36 1.28
N PHE A 13 1.33 -0.19 0.91
CA PHE A 13 0.61 1.07 1.11
C PHE A 13 -0.34 0.95 2.29
N THR A 14 0.02 1.59 3.39
CA THR A 14 -0.85 1.66 4.58
C THR A 14 -1.94 2.69 4.33
N GLY A 15 -3.21 2.26 4.41
CA GLY A 15 -4.33 3.11 4.05
C GLY A 15 -4.52 3.23 2.54
N ILE A 16 -4.33 2.15 1.82
CA ILE A 16 -4.31 2.14 0.34
C ILE A 16 -5.61 2.64 -0.29
N GLY A 17 -6.72 2.54 0.44
CA GLY A 17 -8.02 3.01 -0.05
C GLY A 17 -8.23 4.51 0.02
N GLY A 18 -7.28 5.27 0.57
CA GLY A 18 -7.36 6.72 0.60
C GLY A 18 -7.30 7.31 -0.80
N ILE A 19 -7.88 8.50 -0.98
CA ILE A 19 -8.03 9.12 -2.30
C ILE A 19 -6.67 9.29 -2.98
N GLY A 20 -5.70 9.89 -2.32
CA GLY A 20 -4.37 10.09 -2.90
C GLY A 20 -3.58 8.80 -3.00
N MET A 21 -3.68 7.95 -1.99
CA MET A 21 -2.91 6.71 -1.92
C MET A 21 -3.34 5.72 -3.00
N SER A 22 -4.66 5.59 -3.22
CA SER A 22 -5.16 4.63 -4.20
C SER A 22 -4.67 4.96 -5.61
N GLY A 23 -4.64 6.23 -5.97
CA GLY A 23 -4.16 6.65 -7.28
C GLY A 23 -2.68 6.34 -7.49
N ILE A 24 -1.85 6.62 -6.49
CA ILE A 24 -0.41 6.35 -6.58
C ILE A 24 -0.15 4.84 -6.66
N ALA A 25 -0.83 4.07 -5.82
CA ALA A 25 -0.67 2.62 -5.82
C ALA A 25 -1.05 2.02 -7.17
N GLU A 26 -2.13 2.50 -7.76
CA GLU A 26 -2.60 2.03 -9.05
C GLU A 26 -1.57 2.31 -10.15
N ILE A 27 -1.02 3.53 -10.19
CA ILE A 27 -0.02 3.89 -11.18
C ILE A 27 1.22 3.01 -11.06
N LEU A 28 1.72 2.83 -9.84
CA LEU A 28 2.92 2.02 -9.63
C LEU A 28 2.68 0.57 -10.00
N PHE A 29 1.50 0.05 -9.68
CA PHE A 29 1.15 -1.32 -10.06
C PHE A 29 1.13 -1.47 -11.58
N GLU A 30 0.56 -0.51 -12.30
CA GLU A 30 0.49 -0.55 -13.76
C GLU A 30 1.86 -0.40 -14.41
N LEU A 31 2.80 0.23 -13.72
CA LEU A 31 4.19 0.33 -14.18
C LEU A 31 4.99 -0.95 -13.94
N GLY A 32 4.43 -1.93 -13.27
CA GLY A 32 5.08 -3.22 -13.06
C GLY A 32 5.67 -3.43 -11.68
N TYR A 33 5.53 -2.48 -10.78
CA TYR A 33 6.03 -2.65 -9.40
C TYR A 33 5.17 -3.65 -8.63
N ALA A 34 5.80 -4.35 -7.68
CA ALA A 34 5.08 -5.21 -6.76
C ALA A 34 4.43 -4.32 -5.70
N VAL A 35 3.11 -4.26 -5.71
CA VAL A 35 2.33 -3.37 -4.84
C VAL A 35 1.36 -4.20 -4.02
N GLN A 36 1.28 -3.89 -2.74
CA GLN A 36 0.29 -4.46 -1.83
C GLN A 36 -0.19 -3.35 -0.89
N GLY A 37 -1.19 -3.64 -0.09
CA GLY A 37 -1.65 -2.63 0.84
C GLY A 37 -2.58 -3.16 1.90
N SER A 38 -2.94 -2.26 2.80
CA SER A 38 -3.92 -2.52 3.85
C SER A 38 -4.82 -1.32 4.00
N ASP A 39 -6.02 -1.53 4.52
CA ASP A 39 -6.94 -0.47 4.86
C ASP A 39 -7.87 -0.96 5.97
N MET A 40 -8.32 -0.03 6.79
CA MET A 40 -9.28 -0.37 7.84
C MET A 40 -10.68 -0.57 7.29
N SER A 41 -10.98 -0.07 6.10
CA SER A 41 -12.27 -0.22 5.47
C SER A 41 -12.17 -0.92 4.13
N ASP A 42 -13.26 -1.57 3.73
CA ASP A 42 -13.39 -2.20 2.43
C ASP A 42 -14.22 -1.27 1.52
N ASN A 43 -13.65 -0.11 1.21
CA ASN A 43 -14.35 0.91 0.43
C ASN A 43 -14.23 0.64 -1.09
N ALA A 44 -14.84 1.51 -1.89
CA ALA A 44 -14.86 1.33 -3.34
C ALA A 44 -13.46 1.36 -3.95
N ASN A 45 -12.57 2.20 -3.43
CA ASN A 45 -11.19 2.26 -3.91
C ASN A 45 -10.45 0.95 -3.64
N VAL A 46 -10.63 0.39 -2.45
CA VAL A 46 -10.01 -0.90 -2.08
C VAL A 46 -10.49 -1.99 -3.04
N ARG A 47 -11.80 -2.05 -3.29
CA ARG A 47 -12.35 -3.07 -4.18
C ARG A 47 -11.84 -2.92 -5.61
N ARG A 48 -11.75 -1.67 -6.10
CA ARG A 48 -11.24 -1.40 -7.44
C ARG A 48 -9.80 -1.88 -7.59
N LEU A 49 -8.95 -1.58 -6.62
CA LEU A 49 -7.55 -1.97 -6.66
C LEU A 49 -7.40 -3.49 -6.52
N ARG A 50 -8.20 -4.09 -5.68
CA ARG A 50 -8.18 -5.54 -5.51
C ARG A 50 -8.58 -6.25 -6.80
N ASP A 51 -9.57 -5.70 -7.51
CA ASP A 51 -10.00 -6.25 -8.79
C ASP A 51 -8.91 -6.15 -9.86
N LYS A 52 -8.00 -5.19 -9.74
CA LYS A 52 -6.85 -5.08 -10.65
C LYS A 52 -5.76 -6.10 -10.35
N GLY A 53 -5.82 -6.76 -9.21
CA GLY A 53 -4.84 -7.76 -8.84
C GLY A 53 -3.90 -7.33 -7.71
N ILE A 54 -4.13 -6.17 -7.10
CA ILE A 54 -3.31 -5.72 -5.97
C ILE A 54 -3.77 -6.43 -4.70
N PRO A 55 -2.88 -7.17 -4.01
CA PRO A 55 -3.24 -7.81 -2.74
C PRO A 55 -3.50 -6.76 -1.67
N ILE A 56 -4.69 -6.79 -1.07
CA ILE A 56 -5.07 -5.84 -0.03
C ILE A 56 -5.69 -6.58 1.13
N VAL A 57 -5.19 -6.29 2.33
CA VAL A 57 -5.69 -6.87 3.57
C VAL A 57 -6.57 -5.84 4.26
N THR A 58 -7.73 -6.27 4.77
CA THR A 58 -8.57 -5.42 5.62
C THR A 58 -8.04 -5.53 7.04
N GLY A 59 -7.78 -4.39 7.66
CA GLY A 59 -7.12 -4.32 8.96
C GLY A 59 -5.64 -4.01 8.82
N GLN A 60 -5.07 -3.41 9.84
CA GLN A 60 -3.67 -2.98 9.83
C GLN A 60 -2.95 -3.60 11.02
N THR A 61 -1.98 -4.47 10.74
CA THR A 61 -1.16 -5.14 11.73
C THR A 61 0.30 -5.16 11.30
N ALA A 62 1.19 -5.38 12.25
CA ALA A 62 2.62 -5.43 11.94
C ALA A 62 2.97 -6.52 10.93
N LYS A 63 2.22 -7.61 10.90
CA LYS A 63 2.47 -8.72 9.96
C LYS A 63 2.27 -8.33 8.52
N ASN A 64 1.47 -7.31 8.25
CA ASN A 64 1.17 -6.89 6.88
C ASN A 64 2.42 -6.43 6.14
N ILE A 65 3.44 -5.95 6.84
CA ILE A 65 4.64 -5.42 6.21
C ILE A 65 5.84 -6.36 6.27
N ASP A 66 5.66 -7.60 6.72
CA ASP A 66 6.78 -8.53 6.90
C ASP A 66 7.59 -8.73 5.64
N ASN A 67 6.96 -8.71 4.48
CA ASN A 67 7.63 -8.90 3.19
C ASN A 67 7.81 -7.60 2.42
N ALA A 68 7.55 -6.45 3.03
CA ALA A 68 7.61 -5.18 2.33
C ALA A 68 9.02 -4.60 2.36
N ALA A 69 9.51 -4.15 1.21
CA ALA A 69 10.77 -3.43 1.11
C ALA A 69 10.59 -1.94 1.42
N LEU A 70 9.42 -1.40 1.11
CA LEU A 70 9.05 -0.01 1.38
C LEU A 70 7.65 0.02 1.97
N VAL A 71 7.44 0.92 2.92
CA VAL A 71 6.12 1.19 3.46
C VAL A 71 5.77 2.64 3.16
N VAL A 72 4.65 2.84 2.45
CA VAL A 72 4.18 4.16 2.07
C VAL A 72 2.98 4.52 2.94
N ILE A 73 3.05 5.67 3.59
CA ILE A 73 1.97 6.14 4.46
C ILE A 73 1.60 7.56 4.06
N SER A 74 0.38 7.97 4.42
CA SER A 74 -0.04 9.36 4.27
C SER A 74 -0.04 10.05 5.63
N THR A 75 -0.17 11.39 5.62
CA THR A 75 -0.23 12.16 6.86
C THR A 75 -1.48 11.86 7.68
N ALA A 76 -2.49 11.22 7.09
CA ALA A 76 -3.70 10.82 7.80
C ALA A 76 -3.48 9.58 8.68
N ILE A 77 -2.40 8.84 8.47
CA ILE A 77 -2.08 7.65 9.26
C ILE A 77 -1.40 8.09 10.55
N LYS A 78 -1.90 7.57 11.67
CA LYS A 78 -1.35 7.96 12.99
C LYS A 78 0.00 7.30 13.24
N PRO A 79 0.91 7.99 13.99
CA PRO A 79 2.23 7.42 14.28
C PRO A 79 2.19 6.11 15.08
N ASP A 80 1.11 5.85 15.82
CA ASP A 80 0.96 4.63 16.61
C ASP A 80 0.31 3.48 15.82
N ASN A 81 0.05 3.68 14.52
CA ASN A 81 -0.46 2.61 13.67
C ASN A 81 0.53 1.43 13.71
N PRO A 82 0.05 0.18 13.88
CA PRO A 82 0.95 -0.97 14.02
C PRO A 82 1.90 -1.14 12.84
N GLU A 83 1.48 -0.80 11.64
CA GLU A 83 2.34 -0.92 10.46
C GLU A 83 3.41 0.17 10.45
N VAL A 84 3.10 1.36 10.94
CA VAL A 84 4.07 2.45 11.06
C VAL A 84 5.10 2.12 12.11
N VAL A 85 4.68 1.59 13.25
CA VAL A 85 5.59 1.22 14.35
C VAL A 85 6.54 0.11 13.89
N ALA A 86 6.05 -0.84 13.10
CA ALA A 86 6.86 -1.95 12.62
C ALA A 86 7.80 -1.58 11.47
N ALA A 87 7.53 -0.47 10.81
CA ALA A 87 8.31 -0.04 9.65
C ALA A 87 9.72 0.43 10.03
#